data_b3c9e8b83f67ebc0b1ca1238faa4e812
#
_entry.id   b3c9e8b83f67ebc0b1ca1238faa4e812
#
_cell.length_a   1.000
_cell.length_b   1.000
_cell.length_c   1.000
_cell.angle_alpha   90.00
_cell.angle_beta   90.00
_cell.angle_gamma   90.00
#
_symmetry.space_group_name_H-M   'P 1'
#
loop_
_entity.id
_entity.type
_entity.pdbx_description
1 polymer ?
#
loop_
_entity_poly.entity_id
_entity_poly.type
_entity_poly.pdbx_seq_one_letter_code
_entity_poly.pdbx_strand_id
1 'polypeptide(L)'
;MSRWTTQELLTRLKASFGAEHVEEVPTADGAIQITLPDSGDLGITIALTDREIFVSTPLVEAAQVHDAAGFNEACLRLNPINPLSNLGLTTINERDVYIVFGEMAPDSSAEQIELEIRTLADNAIDAVEALKSYLVSA
;
A
#
# COMPACT_ATOMS: atom_id res chain seq x y z
N MET A 1 12.87 3.38 22.23
CA MET A 1 12.98 2.52 21.03
C MET A 1 13.40 3.36 19.86
N SER A 2 14.32 2.86 19.08
CA SER A 2 14.82 3.60 17.94
C SER A 2 13.91 3.41 16.73
N ARG A 3 13.86 4.46 15.93
CA ARG A 3 13.15 4.42 14.65
C ARG A 3 13.98 3.63 13.64
N TRP A 4 13.31 3.08 12.66
CA TRP A 4 13.98 2.44 11.53
C TRP A 4 14.67 3.50 10.65
N THR A 5 15.87 3.19 10.20
CA THR A 5 16.45 3.89 9.06
C THR A 5 16.01 3.16 7.79
N THR A 6 16.05 3.84 6.66
CA THR A 6 15.71 3.21 5.37
C THR A 6 16.59 1.99 5.13
N GLN A 7 17.89 2.09 5.40
CA GLN A 7 18.81 0.98 5.17
C GLN A 7 18.55 -0.21 6.07
N GLU A 8 18.27 0.03 7.35
CA GLU A 8 17.93 -1.06 8.28
C GLU A 8 16.69 -1.80 7.83
N LEU A 9 15.64 -1.05 7.46
CA LEU A 9 14.40 -1.65 7.02
C LEU A 9 14.56 -2.36 5.68
N LEU A 10 15.31 -1.77 4.76
CA LEU A 10 15.62 -2.38 3.48
C LEU A 10 16.28 -3.75 3.67
N THR A 11 17.27 -3.83 4.54
CA THR A 11 17.97 -5.08 4.85
C THR A 11 17.01 -6.12 5.41
N ARG A 12 16.18 -5.71 6.37
CA ARG A 12 15.21 -6.63 6.99
C ARG A 12 14.18 -7.15 5.99
N LEU A 13 13.65 -6.26 5.15
CA LEU A 13 12.63 -6.66 4.18
C LEU A 13 13.21 -7.53 3.07
N LYS A 14 14.46 -7.31 2.68
CA LYS A 14 15.13 -8.21 1.75
C LYS A 14 15.28 -9.61 2.31
N ALA A 15 15.56 -9.72 3.60
CA ALA A 15 15.65 -11.02 4.26
C ALA A 15 14.31 -11.74 4.31
N SER A 16 13.21 -10.99 4.50
CA SER A 16 11.88 -11.56 4.66
C SER A 16 11.15 -11.84 3.35
N PHE A 17 11.36 -10.99 2.34
CA PHE A 17 10.61 -11.07 1.07
C PHE A 17 11.47 -11.48 -0.12
N GLY A 18 12.78 -11.58 0.05
CA GLY A 18 13.71 -11.89 -1.02
C GLY A 18 14.35 -10.63 -1.58
N ALA A 19 15.70 -10.65 -1.70
CA ALA A 19 16.45 -9.48 -2.14
C ALA A 19 16.07 -9.01 -3.54
N GLU A 20 15.67 -9.93 -4.41
CA GLU A 20 15.27 -9.63 -5.78
C GLU A 20 13.91 -8.93 -5.87
N HIS A 21 13.12 -8.95 -4.78
CA HIS A 21 11.77 -8.37 -4.76
C HIS A 21 11.71 -7.04 -4.01
N VAL A 22 12.82 -6.57 -3.45
CA VAL A 22 12.85 -5.37 -2.60
C VAL A 22 13.93 -4.44 -3.08
N GLU A 23 13.56 -3.18 -3.34
CA GLU A 23 14.54 -2.19 -3.78
C GLU A 23 14.28 -0.83 -3.15
N GLU A 24 15.33 -0.05 -3.04
CA GLU A 24 15.21 1.32 -2.58
C GLU A 24 14.83 2.21 -3.76
N VAL A 25 13.82 3.08 -3.55
CA VAL A 25 13.41 4.06 -4.56
C VAL A 25 14.10 5.37 -4.20
N PRO A 26 14.85 5.98 -5.13
CA PRO A 26 15.55 7.23 -4.84
C PRO A 26 14.58 8.41 -4.78
N THR A 27 14.09 8.68 -3.58
CA THR A 27 13.27 9.86 -3.29
C THR A 27 13.96 10.68 -2.21
N ALA A 28 13.53 11.94 -2.05
CA ALA A 28 14.13 12.84 -1.06
C ALA A 28 14.03 12.28 0.36
N ASP A 29 12.96 11.59 0.68
CA ASP A 29 12.68 11.08 2.02
C ASP A 29 13.02 9.59 2.19
N GLY A 30 13.43 8.95 1.12
CA GLY A 30 13.68 7.51 1.12
C GLY A 30 12.40 6.69 1.08
N ALA A 31 12.31 5.78 0.15
CA ALA A 31 11.18 4.86 0.04
C ALA A 31 11.69 3.49 -0.37
N ILE A 32 10.90 2.47 -0.07
CA ILE A 32 11.21 1.09 -0.43
C ILE A 32 10.05 0.56 -1.27
N GLN A 33 10.38 -0.13 -2.35
CA GLN A 33 9.41 -0.78 -3.22
C GLN A 33 9.53 -2.29 -3.04
N ILE A 34 8.41 -2.95 -2.77
CA ILE A 34 8.34 -4.41 -2.69
C ILE A 34 7.42 -4.92 -3.79
N THR A 35 7.84 -5.98 -4.47
CA THR A 35 6.99 -6.70 -5.42
C THR A 35 6.66 -8.05 -4.83
N LEU A 36 5.37 -8.39 -4.78
CA LEU A 36 4.89 -9.65 -4.22
C LEU A 36 4.45 -10.59 -5.35
N PRO A 37 5.32 -11.53 -5.78
CA PRO A 37 4.98 -12.40 -6.91
C PRO A 37 3.78 -13.31 -6.63
N ASP A 38 3.61 -13.75 -5.39
CA ASP A 38 2.48 -14.61 -5.00
C ASP A 38 1.14 -13.86 -4.98
N SER A 39 1.19 -12.53 -5.08
CA SER A 39 0.01 -11.67 -5.11
C SER A 39 -0.13 -10.98 -6.48
N GLY A 40 0.23 -11.67 -7.55
CA GLY A 40 0.10 -11.15 -8.91
C GLY A 40 1.09 -10.03 -9.22
N ASP A 41 2.30 -10.11 -8.68
CA ASP A 41 3.34 -9.09 -8.82
C ASP A 41 2.90 -7.72 -8.30
N LEU A 42 2.11 -7.71 -7.24
CA LEU A 42 1.62 -6.49 -6.62
C LEU A 42 2.80 -5.67 -6.09
N GLY A 43 2.84 -4.38 -6.45
CA GLY A 43 3.85 -3.46 -5.98
C GLY A 43 3.37 -2.68 -4.76
N ILE A 44 4.16 -2.69 -3.69
CA ILE A 44 3.86 -1.97 -2.46
C ILE A 44 4.99 -1.00 -2.18
N THR A 45 4.64 0.25 -1.86
CA THR A 45 5.60 1.28 -1.50
C THR A 45 5.57 1.50 0.01
N ILE A 46 6.75 1.55 0.62
CA ILE A 46 6.91 1.84 2.04
C ILE A 46 7.67 3.15 2.16
N ALA A 47 7.06 4.13 2.79
CA ALA A 47 7.68 5.43 3.03
C ALA A 47 7.89 5.60 4.53
N LEU A 48 9.10 6.04 4.92
CA LEU A 48 9.45 6.34 6.30
C LEU A 48 9.50 7.85 6.48
N THR A 49 8.80 8.33 7.50
CA THR A 49 8.84 9.74 7.90
C THR A 49 9.14 9.82 9.39
N ASP A 50 9.24 11.04 9.91
CA ASP A 50 9.43 11.25 11.35
C ASP A 50 8.23 10.80 12.16
N ARG A 51 7.07 10.68 11.54
CA ARG A 51 5.81 10.43 12.22
C ARG A 51 5.27 9.03 12.04
N GLU A 52 5.62 8.37 10.93
CA GLU A 52 4.97 7.12 10.59
C GLU A 52 5.77 6.31 9.60
N ILE A 53 5.44 5.04 9.53
CA ILE A 53 5.77 4.18 8.40
C ILE A 53 4.47 4.04 7.62
N PHE A 54 4.49 4.46 6.36
CA PHE A 54 3.31 4.47 5.50
C PHE A 54 3.48 3.44 4.41
N VAL A 55 2.57 2.47 4.34
CA VAL A 55 2.59 1.43 3.31
C VAL A 55 1.39 1.62 2.41
N SER A 56 1.60 1.51 1.10
CA SER A 56 0.51 1.74 0.15
C SER A 56 0.71 0.98 -1.14
N THR A 57 -0.41 0.74 -1.82
CA THR A 57 -0.40 0.22 -3.18
C THR A 57 -1.50 0.92 -3.97
N PRO A 58 -1.23 1.28 -5.24
CA PRO A 58 -2.28 1.87 -6.07
C PRO A 58 -3.31 0.80 -6.43
N LEU A 59 -4.57 1.19 -6.44
CA LEU A 59 -5.67 0.31 -6.79
C LEU A 59 -6.13 0.57 -8.23
N VAL A 60 -6.53 1.81 -8.50
CA VAL A 60 -7.06 2.21 -9.81
C VAL A 60 -7.00 3.74 -9.92
N GLU A 61 -6.75 4.25 -11.12
CA GLU A 61 -6.86 5.68 -11.36
C GLU A 61 -8.33 6.10 -11.35
N ALA A 62 -8.61 7.28 -10.82
CA ALA A 62 -10.00 7.80 -10.76
C ALA A 62 -10.65 7.87 -12.13
N ALA A 63 -9.86 8.13 -13.18
CA ALA A 63 -10.36 8.17 -14.55
C ALA A 63 -10.90 6.82 -15.04
N GLN A 64 -10.53 5.74 -14.40
CA GLN A 64 -10.98 4.39 -14.76
C GLN A 64 -12.22 3.93 -14.00
N VAL A 65 -12.75 4.79 -13.15
CA VAL A 65 -13.93 4.50 -12.34
C VAL A 65 -15.15 5.17 -12.95
N HIS A 66 -16.22 4.42 -13.18
CA HIS A 66 -17.50 5.02 -13.51
C HIS A 66 -18.33 5.12 -12.23
N ASP A 67 -19.26 6.07 -12.19
CA ASP A 67 -20.06 6.36 -10.99
C ASP A 67 -19.17 6.62 -9.76
N ALA A 68 -18.38 7.69 -9.83
CA ALA A 68 -17.45 8.04 -8.77
C ALA A 68 -18.12 8.19 -7.40
N ALA A 69 -19.32 8.74 -7.34
CA ALA A 69 -20.04 8.89 -6.08
C ALA A 69 -20.36 7.53 -5.44
N GLY A 70 -20.83 6.58 -6.24
CA GLY A 70 -21.12 5.23 -5.76
C GLY A 70 -19.84 4.49 -5.36
N PHE A 71 -18.78 4.65 -6.14
CA PHE A 71 -17.49 4.05 -5.82
C PHE A 71 -16.94 4.58 -4.50
N ASN A 72 -16.99 5.90 -4.30
CA ASN A 72 -16.51 6.53 -3.06
C ASN A 72 -17.30 6.03 -1.85
N GLU A 73 -18.61 5.91 -1.98
CA GLU A 73 -19.44 5.37 -0.89
C GLU A 73 -19.04 3.92 -0.60
N ALA A 74 -18.86 3.10 -1.62
CA ALA A 74 -18.48 1.70 -1.43
C ALA A 74 -17.12 1.60 -0.72
N CYS A 75 -16.14 2.44 -1.09
CA CYS A 75 -14.84 2.48 -0.42
C CYS A 75 -14.98 2.83 1.07
N LEU A 76 -15.78 3.84 1.37
CA LEU A 76 -15.99 4.25 2.76
C LEU A 76 -16.68 3.15 3.58
N ARG A 77 -17.59 2.40 2.99
CA ARG A 77 -18.26 1.29 3.67
C ARG A 77 -17.35 0.09 3.90
N LEU A 78 -16.37 -0.11 3.03
CA LEU A 78 -15.39 -1.20 3.20
C LEU A 78 -14.37 -0.91 4.30
N ASN A 79 -14.04 0.36 4.54
CA ASN A 79 -12.99 0.72 5.49
C ASN A 79 -13.18 0.12 6.89
N PRO A 80 -14.36 0.17 7.51
CA PRO A 80 -14.53 -0.39 8.85
C PRO A 80 -14.33 -1.90 8.94
N ILE A 81 -14.44 -2.62 7.83
CA ILE A 81 -14.33 -4.08 7.83
C ILE A 81 -12.99 -4.59 7.32
N ASN A 82 -12.15 -3.71 6.75
CA ASN A 82 -10.80 -4.10 6.35
C ASN A 82 -9.86 -4.07 7.55
N PRO A 83 -9.17 -5.18 7.85
CA PRO A 83 -8.19 -5.14 8.94
C PRO A 83 -6.93 -4.40 8.51
N LEU A 84 -6.43 -3.52 9.39
CA LEU A 84 -5.12 -2.86 9.30
C LEU A 84 -4.92 -1.87 8.14
N SER A 85 -5.75 -1.88 7.12
CA SER A 85 -5.56 -0.97 5.99
C SER A 85 -6.87 -0.32 5.59
N ASN A 86 -6.76 0.76 4.83
CA ASN A 86 -7.89 1.59 4.43
C ASN A 86 -7.80 1.92 2.95
N LEU A 87 -8.94 2.29 2.39
CA LEU A 87 -9.03 2.82 1.03
C LEU A 87 -8.96 4.35 1.10
N GLY A 88 -8.23 4.94 0.18
CA GLY A 88 -8.11 6.39 0.10
C GLY A 88 -7.98 6.86 -1.33
N LEU A 89 -8.04 8.17 -1.49
CA LEU A 89 -7.87 8.84 -2.77
C LEU A 89 -6.76 9.85 -2.63
N THR A 90 -5.76 9.78 -3.50
CA THR A 90 -4.60 10.68 -3.45
C THR A 90 -4.19 11.07 -4.85
N THR A 91 -3.30 12.06 -4.94
CA THR A 91 -2.77 12.51 -6.23
C THR A 91 -1.36 11.98 -6.40
N ILE A 92 -1.12 11.26 -7.49
CA ILE A 92 0.20 10.74 -7.87
C ILE A 92 0.47 11.18 -9.31
N ASN A 93 1.58 11.90 -9.53
CA ASN A 93 1.96 12.40 -10.86
C ASN A 93 0.81 13.17 -11.53
N GLU A 94 0.16 14.06 -10.76
CA GLU A 94 -0.93 14.92 -11.23
C GLU A 94 -2.22 14.18 -11.58
N ARG A 95 -2.33 12.91 -11.18
CA ARG A 95 -3.54 12.10 -11.40
C ARG A 95 -4.12 11.66 -10.07
N ASP A 96 -5.43 11.64 -9.99
CA ASP A 96 -6.11 11.11 -8.82
C ASP A 96 -6.12 9.60 -8.88
N VAL A 97 -5.64 8.96 -7.82
CA VAL A 97 -5.48 7.51 -7.75
C VAL A 97 -6.08 7.00 -6.44
N TYR A 98 -6.90 5.97 -6.54
CA TYR A 98 -7.37 5.26 -5.36
C TYR A 98 -6.28 4.31 -4.91
N ILE A 99 -6.03 4.31 -3.60
CA ILE A 99 -4.98 3.49 -2.99
C ILE A 99 -5.55 2.67 -1.84
N VAL A 100 -4.88 1.56 -1.55
CA VAL A 100 -5.03 0.87 -0.27
C VAL A 100 -3.78 1.21 0.52
N PHE A 101 -3.94 1.62 1.78
CA PHE A 101 -2.82 2.07 2.59
C PHE A 101 -2.98 1.69 4.05
N GLY A 102 -1.86 1.63 4.75
CA GLY A 102 -1.82 1.45 6.19
C GLY A 102 -0.72 2.31 6.78
N GLU A 103 -0.85 2.64 8.05
CA GLU A 103 0.09 3.50 8.76
C GLU A 103 0.43 2.87 10.10
N MET A 104 1.68 3.04 10.52
CA MET A 104 2.11 2.54 11.82
C MET A 104 3.20 3.44 12.40
N ALA A 105 3.44 3.29 13.70
CA ALA A 105 4.44 4.09 14.40
C ALA A 105 5.84 3.82 13.82
N PRO A 106 6.73 4.86 13.82
CA PRO A 106 8.06 4.73 13.22
C PRO A 106 8.95 3.68 13.89
N ASP A 107 8.63 3.26 15.10
CA ASP A 107 9.36 2.26 15.86
C ASP A 107 8.64 0.92 15.92
N SER A 108 7.71 0.67 15.03
CA SER A 108 6.99 -0.62 14.98
C SER A 108 7.97 -1.76 14.74
N SER A 109 7.64 -2.93 15.28
CA SER A 109 8.50 -4.12 15.12
C SER A 109 8.53 -4.58 13.66
N ALA A 110 9.59 -5.30 13.31
CA ALA A 110 9.71 -5.88 11.98
C ALA A 110 8.53 -6.81 11.68
N GLU A 111 8.11 -7.60 12.66
CA GLU A 111 6.98 -8.51 12.51
C GLU A 111 5.68 -7.77 12.23
N GLN A 112 5.48 -6.63 12.89
CA GLN A 112 4.30 -5.81 12.67
C GLN A 112 4.32 -5.17 11.28
N ILE A 113 5.47 -4.68 10.83
CA ILE A 113 5.62 -4.11 9.49
C ILE A 113 5.33 -5.18 8.44
N GLU A 114 5.86 -6.38 8.60
CA GLU A 114 5.62 -7.48 7.67
C GLU A 114 4.15 -7.89 7.63
N LEU A 115 3.50 -7.94 8.79
CA LEU A 115 2.07 -8.23 8.87
C LEU A 115 1.25 -7.18 8.13
N GLU A 116 1.57 -5.90 8.31
CA GLU A 116 0.90 -4.81 7.61
C GLU A 116 1.03 -4.97 6.08
N ILE A 117 2.22 -5.29 5.61
CA ILE A 117 2.48 -5.45 4.18
C ILE A 117 1.65 -6.61 3.61
N ARG A 118 1.65 -7.76 4.29
CA ARG A 118 0.92 -8.94 3.82
C ARG A 118 -0.59 -8.72 3.86
N THR A 119 -1.08 -8.10 4.92
CA THR A 119 -2.51 -7.80 5.08
C THR A 119 -2.97 -6.78 4.03
N LEU A 120 -2.13 -5.78 3.75
CA LEU A 120 -2.44 -4.78 2.72
C LEU A 120 -2.56 -5.45 1.35
N ALA A 121 -1.69 -6.39 1.03
CA ALA A 121 -1.76 -7.13 -0.23
C ALA A 121 -3.08 -7.90 -0.35
N ASP A 122 -3.48 -8.60 0.71
CA ASP A 122 -4.73 -9.35 0.71
C ASP A 122 -5.93 -8.40 0.57
N ASN A 123 -5.91 -7.29 1.28
CA ASN A 123 -6.98 -6.29 1.23
C ASN A 123 -7.08 -5.63 -0.15
N ALA A 124 -5.94 -5.39 -0.81
CA ALA A 124 -5.93 -4.81 -2.15
C ALA A 124 -6.59 -5.74 -3.17
N ILE A 125 -6.28 -7.03 -3.09
CA ILE A 125 -6.88 -8.04 -3.97
C ILE A 125 -8.38 -8.14 -3.72
N ASP A 126 -8.78 -8.21 -2.46
CA ASP A 126 -10.19 -8.28 -2.08
C ASP A 126 -10.96 -7.02 -2.49
N ALA A 127 -10.33 -5.85 -2.40
CA ALA A 127 -10.96 -4.59 -2.79
C ALA A 127 -11.23 -4.54 -4.29
N VAL A 128 -10.28 -4.98 -5.11
CA VAL A 128 -10.46 -5.03 -6.56
C VAL A 128 -11.66 -5.93 -6.89
N GLU A 129 -11.75 -7.09 -6.26
CA GLU A 129 -12.85 -8.02 -6.49
C GLU A 129 -14.20 -7.42 -6.05
N ALA A 130 -14.21 -6.79 -4.87
CA ALA A 130 -15.44 -6.20 -4.32
C ALA A 130 -15.93 -5.00 -5.14
N LEU A 131 -15.00 -4.25 -5.75
CA LEU A 131 -15.29 -3.00 -6.44
C LEU A 131 -15.27 -3.09 -7.95
N LYS A 132 -15.06 -4.28 -8.50
CA LYS A 132 -14.83 -4.44 -9.95
C LYS A 132 -15.98 -3.93 -10.82
N SER A 133 -17.21 -3.92 -10.30
CA SER A 133 -18.36 -3.45 -11.06
C SER A 133 -18.32 -1.96 -11.35
N TYR A 134 -17.50 -1.21 -10.61
CA TYR A 134 -17.31 0.23 -10.81
C TYR A 134 -16.16 0.54 -11.76
N LEU A 135 -15.38 -0.46 -12.17
CA LEU A 135 -14.21 -0.24 -13.01
C LEU A 135 -14.58 -0.31 -14.48
N VAL A 136 -13.98 0.60 -15.25
CA VAL A 136 -14.15 0.59 -16.71
C VAL A 136 -13.42 -0.62 -17.25
N SER A 137 -14.11 -1.41 -18.07
CA SER A 137 -13.50 -2.58 -18.69
C SER A 137 -12.36 -2.16 -19.61
N ALA A 138 -11.23 -2.83 -19.49
CA ALA A 138 -10.10 -2.60 -20.35
C ALA A 138 -10.39 -3.15 -21.76
#